data_581d35e4f2bc0d0126a76a31856f7ef9
#
_entry.id   581d35e4f2bc0d0126a76a31856f7ef9
#
_cell.length_a   1.000
_cell.length_b   1.000
_cell.length_c   1.000
_cell.angle_alpha   90.00
_cell.angle_beta   90.00
_cell.angle_gamma   90.00
#
_symmetry.space_group_name_H-M   'P 1'
#
loop_
_entity.id
_entity.type
_entity.pdbx_description
1 polymer ?
#
loop_
_entity_poly.entity_id
_entity_poly.type
_entity_poly.pdbx_seq_one_letter_code
_entity_poly.pdbx_strand_id
1 'polypeptide(L)'
;KGGAGKTTCSVNLACALAQNGLSVGLMDCDIYGPSVPLMMGVREKPEISSAQKMIPLTSHGVKLMSMGFLLPGDEPVIWRGPMLMRTIQQFVMDVDWGKLDVLLVDLPPGTGDAQLSLCQTVPLDGGVIVTTPQEASLGVVRKGIGMFEKVNVPILGIVENMSYFTAPNGDRVEIFGHGGGAKEAQ
;
A
#
# COMPACT_ATOMS: atom_id res chain seq x y z
N LYS A 1 2.41 -3.37 11.56
CA LYS A 1 1.92 -4.69 11.99
C LYS A 1 0.97 -5.20 10.93
N GLY A 2 1.03 -6.48 10.58
CA GLY A 2 0.03 -7.09 9.72
C GLY A 2 -1.37 -6.99 10.36
N GLY A 3 -2.42 -6.85 9.53
CA GLY A 3 -3.81 -6.85 9.99
C GLY A 3 -4.43 -5.49 10.37
N ALA A 4 -3.72 -4.36 10.22
CA ALA A 4 -4.33 -3.05 10.43
C ALA A 4 -5.25 -2.59 9.27
N GLY A 5 -5.26 -3.32 8.15
CA GLY A 5 -6.05 -2.97 6.96
C GLY A 5 -5.37 -2.00 6.01
N LYS A 6 -4.05 -1.95 5.97
CA LYS A 6 -3.26 -1.07 5.10
C LYS A 6 -3.65 -1.27 3.62
N THR A 7 -3.55 -2.48 3.08
CA THR A 7 -3.92 -2.80 1.70
C THR A 7 -5.40 -2.53 1.42
N THR A 8 -6.29 -2.81 2.39
CA THR A 8 -7.71 -2.47 2.27
C THR A 8 -7.90 -0.96 2.11
N CYS A 9 -7.20 -0.16 2.90
CA CYS A 9 -7.22 1.30 2.76
C CYS A 9 -6.65 1.75 1.41
N SER A 10 -5.52 1.18 0.97
CA SER A 10 -4.88 1.51 -0.31
C SER A 10 -5.82 1.24 -1.49
N VAL A 11 -6.45 0.07 -1.54
CA VAL A 11 -7.39 -0.32 -2.61
C VAL A 11 -8.62 0.58 -2.62
N ASN A 12 -9.24 0.80 -1.47
CA ASN A 12 -10.45 1.65 -1.39
C ASN A 12 -10.14 3.11 -1.70
N LEU A 13 -9.01 3.64 -1.24
CA LEU A 13 -8.57 4.99 -1.57
C LEU A 13 -8.32 5.14 -3.07
N ALA A 14 -7.64 4.17 -3.70
CA ALA A 14 -7.41 4.17 -5.15
C ALA A 14 -8.72 4.22 -5.92
N CYS A 15 -9.67 3.36 -5.59
CA CYS A 15 -10.99 3.33 -6.22
C CYS A 15 -11.77 4.63 -6.00
N ALA A 16 -11.75 5.17 -4.78
CA ALA A 16 -12.43 6.43 -4.47
C ALA A 16 -11.85 7.61 -5.25
N LEU A 17 -10.53 7.70 -5.36
CA LEU A 17 -9.86 8.75 -6.15
C LEU A 17 -10.22 8.62 -7.64
N ALA A 18 -10.22 7.39 -8.19
CA ALA A 18 -10.61 7.13 -9.59
C ALA A 18 -12.08 7.50 -9.83
N GLN A 19 -12.98 7.17 -8.90
CA GLN A 19 -14.40 7.57 -8.98
C GLN A 19 -14.60 9.09 -8.95
N ASN A 20 -13.68 9.83 -8.34
CA ASN A 20 -13.66 11.30 -8.35
C ASN A 20 -12.97 11.89 -9.59
N GLY A 21 -12.66 11.07 -10.60
CA GLY A 21 -12.15 11.52 -11.90
C GLY A 21 -10.65 11.66 -12.00
N LEU A 22 -9.89 11.22 -10.99
CA LEU A 22 -8.44 11.23 -11.03
C LEU A 22 -7.89 10.01 -11.79
N SER A 23 -6.77 10.19 -12.47
CA SER A 23 -5.99 9.10 -13.06
C SER A 23 -5.10 8.48 -12.00
N VAL A 24 -5.42 7.27 -11.57
CA VAL A 24 -4.81 6.63 -10.40
C VAL A 24 -4.05 5.37 -10.77
N GLY A 25 -2.83 5.25 -10.25
CA GLY A 25 -2.06 4.01 -10.20
C GLY A 25 -2.03 3.44 -8.78
N LEU A 26 -2.00 2.12 -8.68
CA LEU A 26 -1.78 1.39 -7.42
C LEU A 26 -0.67 0.37 -7.61
N MET A 27 0.40 0.52 -6.85
CA MET A 27 1.57 -0.34 -6.85
C MET A 27 1.62 -1.14 -5.55
N ASP A 28 1.47 -2.47 -5.64
CA ASP A 28 1.53 -3.40 -4.52
C ASP A 28 2.95 -3.96 -4.39
N CYS A 29 3.63 -3.58 -3.31
CA CYS A 29 4.99 -3.99 -2.99
C CYS A 29 5.08 -5.09 -1.93
N ASP A 30 3.96 -5.68 -1.51
CA ASP A 30 3.96 -6.80 -0.57
C ASP A 30 4.24 -8.12 -1.30
N ILE A 31 5.45 -8.66 -1.06
CA ILE A 31 5.89 -9.94 -1.66
C ILE A 31 5.41 -11.17 -0.89
N TYR A 32 5.09 -11.02 0.39
CA TYR A 32 4.72 -12.14 1.26
C TYR A 32 3.22 -12.43 1.24
N GLY A 33 2.41 -11.46 0.86
CA GLY A 33 0.97 -11.58 0.80
C GLY A 33 0.36 -10.58 -0.18
N PRO A 34 0.76 -10.63 -1.47
CA PRO A 34 0.25 -9.67 -2.45
C PRO A 34 -1.25 -9.89 -2.65
N SER A 35 -2.06 -9.06 -2.01
CA SER A 35 -3.51 -9.22 -1.97
C SER A 35 -4.26 -8.23 -2.87
N VAL A 36 -3.59 -7.22 -3.41
CA VAL A 36 -4.21 -6.24 -4.31
C VAL A 36 -4.86 -6.88 -5.53
N PRO A 37 -4.23 -7.83 -6.26
CA PRO A 37 -4.88 -8.47 -7.41
C PRO A 37 -6.19 -9.15 -7.03
N LEU A 38 -6.19 -9.90 -5.92
CA LEU A 38 -7.39 -10.59 -5.43
C LEU A 38 -8.50 -9.59 -5.07
N MET A 39 -8.15 -8.52 -4.34
CA MET A 39 -9.11 -7.49 -3.91
C MET A 39 -9.67 -6.69 -5.08
N MET A 40 -8.89 -6.50 -6.13
CA MET A 40 -9.28 -5.81 -7.36
C MET A 40 -9.93 -6.72 -8.41
N GLY A 41 -10.06 -8.02 -8.12
CA GLY A 41 -10.67 -9.00 -9.02
C GLY A 41 -9.85 -9.29 -10.28
N VAL A 42 -8.53 -9.13 -10.23
CA VAL A 42 -7.62 -9.31 -11.37
C VAL A 42 -6.85 -10.61 -11.22
N ARG A 43 -6.85 -11.42 -12.29
CA ARG A 43 -6.17 -12.72 -12.34
C ARG A 43 -5.17 -12.84 -13.48
N GLU A 44 -5.22 -11.91 -14.42
CA GLU A 44 -4.34 -11.85 -15.58
C GLU A 44 -2.93 -11.46 -15.16
N LYS A 45 -1.96 -11.75 -16.03
CA LYS A 45 -0.59 -11.26 -15.88
C LYS A 45 -0.40 -10.05 -16.80
N PRO A 46 0.41 -9.06 -16.38
CA PRO A 46 0.73 -7.91 -17.22
C PRO A 46 1.50 -8.35 -18.47
N GLU A 47 1.16 -7.72 -19.58
CA GLU A 47 1.86 -7.90 -20.84
C GLU A 47 3.06 -6.95 -20.93
N ILE A 48 3.99 -7.27 -21.84
CA ILE A 48 5.12 -6.39 -22.17
C ILE A 48 4.83 -5.76 -23.53
N SER A 49 4.90 -4.44 -23.60
CA SER A 49 4.71 -3.68 -24.83
C SER A 49 5.88 -3.87 -25.81
N SER A 50 5.69 -3.46 -27.06
CA SER A 50 6.76 -3.40 -28.05
C SER A 50 7.93 -2.49 -27.65
N ALA A 51 7.69 -1.53 -26.76
CA ALA A 51 8.70 -0.67 -26.16
C ALA A 51 9.40 -1.28 -24.93
N GLN A 52 9.23 -2.58 -24.69
CA GLN A 52 9.78 -3.31 -23.53
C GLN A 52 9.32 -2.77 -22.18
N LYS A 53 8.14 -2.14 -22.11
CA LYS A 53 7.52 -1.69 -20.85
C LYS A 53 6.42 -2.64 -20.41
N MET A 54 6.27 -2.82 -19.11
CA MET A 54 5.16 -3.56 -18.54
C MET A 54 3.87 -2.74 -18.68
N ILE A 55 2.81 -3.35 -19.20
CA ILE A 55 1.49 -2.72 -19.31
C ILE A 55 0.73 -2.98 -18.01
N PRO A 56 0.39 -1.94 -17.23
CA PRO A 56 -0.36 -2.15 -16.00
C PRO A 56 -1.77 -2.67 -16.31
N LEU A 57 -2.26 -3.56 -15.47
CA LEU A 57 -3.63 -4.02 -15.57
C LEU A 57 -4.58 -2.92 -15.06
N THR A 58 -5.83 -2.94 -15.52
CA THR A 58 -6.81 -1.93 -15.13
C THR A 58 -8.03 -2.60 -14.52
N SER A 59 -8.41 -2.16 -13.33
CA SER A 59 -9.64 -2.59 -12.67
C SER A 59 -10.25 -1.41 -11.90
N HIS A 60 -11.56 -1.27 -11.93
CA HIS A 60 -12.30 -0.17 -11.27
C HIS A 60 -11.76 1.24 -11.59
N GLY A 61 -11.24 1.45 -12.81
CA GLY A 61 -10.63 2.72 -13.22
C GLY A 61 -9.23 2.99 -12.65
N VAL A 62 -8.64 2.03 -11.95
CA VAL A 62 -7.30 2.10 -11.38
C VAL A 62 -6.33 1.25 -12.20
N LYS A 63 -5.18 1.82 -12.57
CA LYS A 63 -4.06 1.07 -13.14
C LYS A 63 -3.30 0.40 -12.01
N LEU A 64 -3.03 -0.91 -12.12
CA LEU A 64 -2.39 -1.65 -11.04
C LEU A 64 -1.21 -2.49 -11.51
N MET A 65 -0.21 -2.54 -10.64
CA MET A 65 0.93 -3.45 -10.75
C MET A 65 1.18 -4.05 -9.37
N SER A 66 1.42 -5.36 -9.30
CA SER A 66 1.65 -6.08 -8.05
C SER A 66 2.82 -7.03 -8.16
N MET A 67 3.56 -7.15 -7.08
CA MET A 67 4.56 -8.21 -6.92
C MET A 67 3.95 -9.61 -7.11
N GLY A 68 2.66 -9.77 -6.82
CA GLY A 68 1.92 -11.02 -7.05
C GLY A 68 1.86 -11.47 -8.50
N PHE A 69 1.93 -10.56 -9.45
CA PHE A 69 1.94 -10.91 -10.88
C PHE A 69 3.25 -11.55 -11.34
N LEU A 70 4.33 -11.34 -10.60
CA LEU A 70 5.66 -11.85 -10.90
C LEU A 70 5.96 -13.19 -10.23
N LEU A 71 5.08 -13.62 -9.33
CA LEU A 71 5.26 -14.88 -8.63
C LEU A 71 4.87 -16.07 -9.56
N PRO A 72 5.72 -17.10 -9.66
CA PRO A 72 5.41 -18.31 -10.43
C PRO A 72 4.47 -19.24 -9.61
N GLY A 73 3.17 -18.89 -9.54
CA GLY A 73 2.18 -19.70 -8.81
C GLY A 73 2.41 -19.77 -7.30
N ASP A 74 2.12 -20.93 -6.70
CA ASP A 74 2.20 -21.13 -5.23
C ASP A 74 3.62 -21.50 -4.74
N GLU A 75 4.62 -21.46 -5.59
CA GLU A 75 5.99 -21.78 -5.18
C GLU A 75 6.61 -20.66 -4.34
N PRO A 76 7.24 -20.99 -3.21
CA PRO A 76 7.89 -20.00 -2.38
C PRO A 76 9.13 -19.42 -3.10
N VAL A 77 9.05 -18.16 -3.49
CA VAL A 77 10.19 -17.43 -4.05
C VAL A 77 10.95 -16.74 -2.93
N ILE A 78 12.23 -17.06 -2.81
CA ILE A 78 13.13 -16.38 -1.85
C ILE A 78 13.61 -15.07 -2.48
N TRP A 79 12.96 -13.98 -2.13
CA TRP A 79 13.39 -12.64 -2.54
C TRP A 79 14.55 -12.17 -1.66
N ARG A 80 15.69 -11.92 -2.29
CA ARG A 80 16.80 -11.23 -1.61
C ARG A 80 16.59 -9.72 -1.71
N GLY A 81 16.94 -8.97 -0.66
CA GLY A 81 16.72 -7.53 -0.59
C GLY A 81 17.11 -6.74 -1.86
N PRO A 82 18.33 -6.94 -2.44
CA PRO A 82 18.70 -6.24 -3.66
C PRO A 82 17.84 -6.56 -4.88
N MET A 83 17.34 -7.79 -4.99
CA MET A 83 16.45 -8.21 -6.06
C MET A 83 15.08 -7.56 -5.93
N LEU A 84 14.55 -7.53 -4.71
CA LEU A 84 13.30 -6.83 -4.39
C LEU A 84 13.38 -5.36 -4.77
N MET A 85 14.43 -4.66 -4.35
CA MET A 85 14.60 -3.23 -4.66
C MET A 85 14.70 -2.96 -6.16
N ARG A 86 15.41 -3.80 -6.89
CA ARG A 86 15.48 -3.70 -8.36
C ARG A 86 14.10 -3.85 -9.00
N THR A 87 13.30 -4.81 -8.55
CA THR A 87 11.95 -5.02 -9.09
C THR A 87 11.02 -3.84 -8.77
N ILE A 88 11.12 -3.29 -7.57
CA ILE A 88 10.34 -2.09 -7.20
C ILE A 88 10.76 -0.89 -8.06
N GLN A 89 12.06 -0.70 -8.30
CA GLN A 89 12.53 0.34 -9.23
C GLN A 89 11.96 0.13 -10.64
N GLN A 90 11.94 -1.10 -11.13
CA GLN A 90 11.33 -1.43 -12.41
C GLN A 90 9.84 -1.10 -12.44
N PHE A 91 9.10 -1.33 -11.36
CA PHE A 91 7.69 -0.95 -11.29
C PHE A 91 7.47 0.56 -11.39
N VAL A 92 8.40 1.35 -10.86
CA VAL A 92 8.32 2.81 -10.98
C VAL A 92 8.71 3.28 -12.38
N MET A 93 9.77 2.72 -12.97
CA MET A 93 10.44 3.24 -14.17
C MET A 93 9.99 2.56 -15.47
N ASP A 94 9.70 1.25 -15.41
CA ASP A 94 9.51 0.41 -16.60
C ASP A 94 8.04 -0.02 -16.80
N VAL A 95 7.13 0.40 -15.93
CA VAL A 95 5.69 0.27 -16.15
C VAL A 95 5.18 1.45 -16.97
N ASP A 96 4.36 1.17 -17.96
CA ASP A 96 3.69 2.20 -18.76
C ASP A 96 2.47 2.76 -18.02
N TRP A 97 2.74 3.48 -16.95
CA TRP A 97 1.69 4.13 -16.17
C TRP A 97 0.92 5.19 -16.96
N GLY A 98 1.54 5.74 -18.02
CA GLY A 98 1.03 6.92 -18.71
C GLY A 98 0.97 8.14 -17.79
N LYS A 99 0.06 9.06 -18.06
CA LYS A 99 -0.14 10.22 -17.19
C LYS A 99 -1.00 9.82 -15.99
N LEU A 100 -0.47 9.98 -14.79
CA LEU A 100 -1.17 9.79 -13.53
C LEU A 100 -1.27 11.10 -12.76
N ASP A 101 -2.37 11.28 -12.04
CA ASP A 101 -2.52 12.31 -11.01
C ASP A 101 -1.96 11.81 -9.67
N VAL A 102 -2.14 10.51 -9.37
CA VAL A 102 -1.69 9.87 -8.13
C VAL A 102 -1.18 8.45 -8.40
N LEU A 103 -0.04 8.11 -7.85
CA LEU A 103 0.43 6.73 -7.71
C LEU A 103 0.44 6.36 -6.22
N LEU A 104 -0.43 5.45 -5.82
CA LEU A 104 -0.44 4.89 -4.49
C LEU A 104 0.52 3.70 -4.41
N VAL A 105 1.36 3.68 -3.37
CA VAL A 105 2.32 2.61 -3.12
C VAL A 105 1.91 1.89 -1.84
N ASP A 106 1.41 0.66 -1.97
CA ASP A 106 1.12 -0.21 -0.83
C ASP A 106 2.40 -0.90 -0.37
N LEU A 107 2.96 -0.41 0.76
CA LEU A 107 4.22 -0.87 1.31
C LEU A 107 4.08 -2.27 1.96
N PRO A 108 5.12 -3.10 1.96
CA PRO A 108 5.10 -4.36 2.70
C PRO A 108 4.87 -4.14 4.19
N PRO A 109 4.45 -5.16 4.95
CA PRO A 109 4.20 -5.01 6.39
C PRO A 109 5.50 -4.77 7.17
N GLY A 110 5.40 -4.03 8.28
CA GLY A 110 6.52 -3.75 9.19
C GLY A 110 7.08 -2.33 9.05
N THR A 111 8.20 -2.09 9.70
CA THR A 111 8.97 -0.82 9.69
C THR A 111 10.47 -1.12 9.59
N GLY A 112 10.82 -2.21 8.92
CA GLY A 112 12.18 -2.69 8.80
C GLY A 112 12.93 -2.13 7.59
N ASP A 113 14.12 -2.68 7.36
CA ASP A 113 15.05 -2.23 6.32
C ASP A 113 14.44 -2.27 4.91
N ALA A 114 13.56 -3.22 4.62
CA ALA A 114 12.91 -3.32 3.32
C ALA A 114 12.02 -2.10 3.02
N GLN A 115 11.21 -1.65 3.99
CA GLN A 115 10.41 -0.44 3.84
C GLN A 115 11.26 0.81 3.76
N LEU A 116 12.28 0.92 4.62
CA LEU A 116 13.21 2.05 4.60
C LEU A 116 13.90 2.16 3.23
N SER A 117 14.44 1.06 2.72
CA SER A 117 15.08 1.00 1.41
C SER A 117 14.10 1.34 0.28
N LEU A 118 12.85 0.90 0.37
CA LEU A 118 11.82 1.24 -0.59
C LEU A 118 11.53 2.74 -0.61
N CYS A 119 11.32 3.35 0.58
CA CYS A 119 11.08 4.78 0.69
C CYS A 119 12.27 5.64 0.24
N GLN A 120 13.49 5.11 0.29
CA GLN A 120 14.67 5.78 -0.28
C GLN A 120 14.78 5.62 -1.80
N THR A 121 14.19 4.57 -2.35
CA THR A 121 14.29 4.22 -3.77
C THR A 121 13.20 4.88 -4.61
N VAL A 122 11.98 4.96 -4.05
CA VAL A 122 10.81 5.55 -4.71
C VAL A 122 10.68 7.01 -4.26
N PRO A 123 10.62 7.98 -5.19
CA PRO A 123 10.35 9.37 -4.82
C PRO A 123 8.91 9.49 -4.30
N LEU A 124 8.76 9.69 -3.00
CA LEU A 124 7.46 9.79 -2.33
C LEU A 124 7.16 11.25 -1.97
N ASP A 125 6.02 11.76 -2.41
CA ASP A 125 5.52 13.09 -2.04
C ASP A 125 4.96 13.12 -0.62
N GLY A 126 4.58 11.97 -0.07
CA GLY A 126 4.11 11.83 1.30
C GLY A 126 3.71 10.42 1.68
N GLY A 127 3.53 10.20 2.97
CA GLY A 127 3.13 8.92 3.54
C GLY A 127 1.85 9.02 4.36
N VAL A 128 1.01 7.99 4.29
CA VAL A 128 -0.16 7.82 5.14
C VAL A 128 0.07 6.59 6.03
N ILE A 129 -0.16 6.75 7.32
CA ILE A 129 0.00 5.66 8.29
C ILE A 129 -1.38 5.07 8.59
N VAL A 130 -1.52 3.76 8.43
CA VAL A 130 -2.74 3.03 8.78
C VAL A 130 -2.52 2.25 10.07
N THR A 131 -3.37 2.47 11.05
CA THR A 131 -3.31 1.83 12.36
C THR A 131 -4.68 1.36 12.84
N THR A 132 -4.70 0.69 13.99
CA THR A 132 -5.90 0.42 14.77
C THR A 132 -5.77 1.12 16.13
N PRO A 133 -6.87 1.37 16.87
CA PRO A 133 -6.80 2.12 18.13
C PRO A 133 -6.07 1.39 19.27
N GLN A 134 -5.76 0.11 19.12
CA GLN A 134 -5.08 -0.69 20.13
C GLN A 134 -3.68 -0.14 20.45
N GLU A 135 -3.32 -0.06 21.71
CA GLU A 135 -2.03 0.46 22.18
C GLU A 135 -0.82 -0.24 21.53
N ALA A 136 -0.90 -1.57 21.36
CA ALA A 136 0.14 -2.32 20.66
C ALA A 136 0.35 -1.88 19.20
N SER A 137 -0.65 -1.29 18.56
CA SER A 137 -0.55 -0.73 17.20
C SER A 137 0.08 0.65 17.21
N LEU A 138 -0.16 1.47 18.22
CA LEU A 138 0.40 2.81 18.35
C LEU A 138 1.93 2.79 18.47
N GLY A 139 2.50 1.80 19.15
CA GLY A 139 3.96 1.60 19.17
C GLY A 139 4.57 1.36 17.78
N VAL A 140 3.82 0.76 16.86
CA VAL A 140 4.23 0.58 15.45
C VAL A 140 4.07 1.89 14.67
N VAL A 141 3.05 2.69 14.97
CA VAL A 141 2.85 4.03 14.38
C VAL A 141 4.07 4.91 14.63
N ARG A 142 4.54 5.01 15.88
CA ARG A 142 5.74 5.80 16.23
C ARG A 142 6.98 5.37 15.46
N LYS A 143 7.16 4.06 15.26
CA LYS A 143 8.25 3.54 14.41
C LYS A 143 8.07 3.93 12.94
N GLY A 144 6.84 3.92 12.44
CA GLY A 144 6.50 4.37 11.07
C GLY A 144 6.79 5.86 10.88
N ILE A 145 6.40 6.70 11.85
CA ILE A 145 6.71 8.14 11.87
C ILE A 145 8.23 8.33 11.78
N GLY A 146 8.99 7.74 12.71
CA GLY A 146 10.45 7.87 12.70
C GLY A 146 11.13 7.30 11.45
N MET A 147 10.51 6.35 10.75
CA MET A 147 10.99 5.87 9.45
C MET A 147 10.82 6.94 8.36
N PHE A 148 9.63 7.54 8.25
CA PHE A 148 9.36 8.59 7.25
C PHE A 148 10.21 9.83 7.51
N GLU A 149 10.40 10.22 8.76
CA GLU A 149 11.30 11.32 9.15
C GLU A 149 12.75 11.07 8.69
N LYS A 150 13.27 9.87 8.89
CA LYS A 150 14.64 9.49 8.47
C LYS A 150 14.88 9.58 6.95
N VAL A 151 13.83 9.44 6.16
CA VAL A 151 13.92 9.52 4.69
C VAL A 151 13.35 10.83 4.14
N ASN A 152 13.02 11.78 5.02
CA ASN A 152 12.47 13.09 4.67
C ASN A 152 11.17 13.00 3.84
N VAL A 153 10.32 12.01 4.11
CA VAL A 153 9.00 11.87 3.51
C VAL A 153 7.97 12.52 4.44
N PRO A 154 7.22 13.53 3.99
CA PRO A 154 6.19 14.17 4.81
C PRO A 154 5.08 13.18 5.17
N ILE A 155 4.56 13.24 6.39
CA ILE A 155 3.41 12.47 6.82
C ILE A 155 2.16 13.27 6.51
N LEU A 156 1.32 12.74 5.60
CA LEU A 156 0.07 13.39 5.19
C LEU A 156 -1.04 13.19 6.23
N GLY A 157 -0.96 12.13 7.01
CA GLY A 157 -1.92 11.84 8.07
C GLY A 157 -1.90 10.39 8.54
N ILE A 158 -2.79 10.12 9.50
CA ILE A 158 -3.00 8.80 10.10
C ILE A 158 -4.44 8.37 9.87
N VAL A 159 -4.64 7.15 9.39
CA VAL A 159 -5.94 6.50 9.29
C VAL A 159 -6.07 5.52 10.45
N GLU A 160 -6.92 5.84 11.42
CA GLU A 160 -7.32 4.90 12.46
C GLU A 160 -8.46 4.03 11.94
N ASN A 161 -8.12 2.79 11.59
CA ASN A 161 -9.06 1.79 11.11
C ASN A 161 -9.62 0.95 12.28
N MET A 162 -10.79 0.35 12.11
CA MET A 162 -11.44 -0.48 13.12
C MET A 162 -11.75 0.26 14.44
N SER A 163 -12.00 1.56 14.37
CA SER A 163 -12.31 2.40 15.52
C SER A 163 -13.68 2.08 16.13
N TYR A 164 -14.58 1.50 15.34
CA TYR A 164 -15.87 1.02 15.80
C TYR A 164 -16.45 -0.05 14.87
N PHE A 165 -17.35 -0.82 15.40
CA PHE A 165 -18.21 -1.74 14.66
C PHE A 165 -19.65 -1.23 14.73
N THR A 166 -20.34 -1.21 13.60
CA THR A 166 -21.78 -0.90 13.57
C THR A 166 -22.56 -2.20 13.74
N ALA A 167 -23.20 -2.35 14.88
CA ALA A 167 -24.03 -3.51 15.18
C ALA A 167 -25.30 -3.52 14.31
N PRO A 168 -25.98 -4.67 14.13
CA PRO A 168 -27.20 -4.76 13.31
C PRO A 168 -28.34 -3.81 13.74
N ASN A 169 -28.37 -3.41 15.01
CA ASN A 169 -29.33 -2.42 15.55
C ASN A 169 -28.91 -0.96 15.31
N GLY A 170 -27.78 -0.74 14.64
CA GLY A 170 -27.23 0.58 14.34
C GLY A 170 -26.31 1.18 15.40
N ASP A 171 -26.13 0.51 16.56
CA ASP A 171 -25.25 0.98 17.60
C ASP A 171 -23.76 0.89 17.18
N ARG A 172 -22.99 1.87 17.59
CA ARG A 172 -21.53 1.84 17.43
C ARG A 172 -20.88 1.21 18.65
N VAL A 173 -20.11 0.15 18.42
CA VAL A 173 -19.38 -0.59 19.46
C VAL A 173 -17.89 -0.45 19.21
N GLU A 174 -17.16 0.09 20.17
CA GLU A 174 -15.71 0.32 20.10
C GLU A 174 -14.96 -0.92 20.59
N ILE A 175 -14.91 -1.98 19.77
CA ILE A 175 -14.32 -3.27 20.16
C ILE A 175 -12.84 -3.14 20.53
N PHE A 176 -12.10 -2.25 19.88
CA PHE A 176 -10.66 -2.04 20.05
C PHE A 176 -10.32 -0.68 20.69
N GLY A 177 -11.33 0.07 21.17
CA GLY A 177 -11.18 1.46 21.60
C GLY A 177 -11.19 2.43 20.41
N HIS A 178 -10.91 3.71 20.70
CA HIS A 178 -10.85 4.78 19.69
C HIS A 178 -9.86 5.90 20.07
N GLY A 179 -9.52 6.75 19.11
CA GLY A 179 -8.78 8.00 19.34
C GLY A 179 -7.27 7.83 19.58
N GLY A 180 -6.73 6.61 19.47
CA GLY A 180 -5.29 6.39 19.58
C GLY A 180 -4.52 7.02 18.43
N GLY A 181 -5.04 6.95 17.19
CA GLY A 181 -4.45 7.61 16.03
C GLY A 181 -4.41 9.13 16.15
N ALA A 182 -5.46 9.73 16.68
CA ALA A 182 -5.52 11.18 16.90
C ALA A 182 -4.47 11.68 17.92
N LYS A 183 -4.16 10.88 18.95
CA LYS A 183 -3.08 11.19 19.91
C LYS A 183 -1.70 11.15 19.29
N GLU A 184 -1.46 10.24 18.37
CA GLU A 184 -0.16 10.09 17.68
C GLU A 184 0.02 11.13 16.55
N ALA A 185 -1.06 11.77 16.10
CA ALA A 185 -1.02 12.79 15.05
C ALA A 185 -0.74 14.21 15.57
N GLN A 186 -0.69 14.42 16.89
CA GLN A 186 -0.33 15.68 17.55
C GLN A 186 1.17 15.78 17.77
#